data_dcc278190011fd5739258490fe0d40eb
#
_entry.id   dcc278190011fd5739258490fe0d40eb
#
_cell.length_a   1.000
_cell.length_b   1.000
_cell.length_c   1.000
_cell.angle_alpha   90.00
_cell.angle_beta   90.00
_cell.angle_gamma   90.00
#
_symmetry.space_group_name_H-M   'P 1'
#
loop_
_entity.id
_entity.type
_entity.pdbx_description
1 polymer ?
#
loop_
_entity_poly.entity_id
_entity_poly.type
_entity_poly.pdbx_seq_one_letter_code
_entity_poly.pdbx_strand_id
1 'polypeptide(L)'
;MKAATNSAIYEGTTTHVRRKPFEHRLQYGLFSLLVDLDELDDLARMPFFSHNRTNLISFFDQDHGARDGGDLRTWIATKLGEAGFDGAPGRIRLLCLPRIAGYEFNPLTVWFIDDDAGDPRWILYEIHNTFGEAHSHLVEVDASDRHKHGFRKEFFVSPFFDVEGGYRVRISQPGDRISVAITYEVEEETVFTASLAGRRLPLTPKTLLGATIRYPLITFKIMAAIHWEAAQLWVKGAR
;
A
#
# COMPACT_ATOMS: atom_id res chain seq x y z
N MET A 1 15.47 26.40 -9.12
CA MET A 1 14.39 25.42 -9.36
C MET A 1 14.53 24.36 -8.28
N LYS A 2 13.51 24.17 -7.41
CA LYS A 2 13.51 23.01 -6.51
C LYS A 2 13.48 21.76 -7.40
N ALA A 3 14.35 20.79 -7.13
CA ALA A 3 14.32 19.50 -7.82
C ALA A 3 12.90 18.91 -7.71
N ALA A 4 12.44 18.25 -8.75
CA ALA A 4 11.17 17.52 -8.69
C ALA A 4 11.27 16.52 -7.55
N THR A 5 10.35 16.58 -6.59
CA THR A 5 10.31 15.65 -5.47
C THR A 5 9.88 14.27 -5.97
N ASN A 6 10.48 13.20 -5.43
CA ASN A 6 10.08 11.82 -5.73
C ASN A 6 8.78 11.45 -5.02
N SER A 7 8.55 12.04 -3.85
CA SER A 7 7.29 11.93 -3.13
C SER A 7 6.14 12.56 -3.90
N ALA A 8 4.95 11.98 -3.76
CA ALA A 8 3.77 12.41 -4.53
C ALA A 8 2.48 12.03 -3.81
N ILE A 9 1.39 12.63 -4.26
CA ILE A 9 0.03 12.14 -4.02
C ILE A 9 -0.41 11.37 -5.27
N TYR A 10 -1.02 10.20 -5.07
CA TYR A 10 -1.76 9.52 -6.12
C TYR A 10 -3.25 9.61 -5.80
N GLU A 11 -3.98 10.39 -6.60
CA GLU A 11 -5.42 10.55 -6.49
C GLU A 11 -6.11 9.63 -7.50
N GLY A 12 -7.05 8.81 -7.02
CA GLY A 12 -7.65 7.83 -7.90
C GLY A 12 -8.79 7.03 -7.28
N THR A 13 -8.86 5.78 -7.67
CA THR A 13 -9.97 4.88 -7.33
C THR A 13 -9.44 3.52 -6.94
N THR A 14 -10.03 2.94 -5.89
CA THR A 14 -9.90 1.52 -5.60
C THR A 14 -11.18 0.78 -5.96
N THR A 15 -11.01 -0.45 -6.44
CA THR A 15 -12.12 -1.34 -6.78
C THR A 15 -11.86 -2.72 -6.19
N HIS A 16 -12.83 -3.24 -5.48
CA HIS A 16 -12.83 -4.59 -4.96
C HIS A 16 -13.94 -5.38 -5.65
N VAL A 17 -13.61 -6.53 -6.21
CA VAL A 17 -14.55 -7.44 -6.85
C VAL A 17 -14.43 -8.81 -6.19
N ARG A 18 -15.44 -9.18 -5.43
CA ARG A 18 -15.60 -10.53 -4.91
C ARG A 18 -16.43 -11.34 -5.90
N ARG A 19 -16.00 -12.55 -6.23
CA ARG A 19 -16.73 -13.45 -7.14
C ARG A 19 -17.38 -14.63 -6.42
N LYS A 20 -16.81 -15.04 -5.29
CA LYS A 20 -17.33 -16.17 -4.49
C LYS A 20 -17.43 -15.77 -3.02
N PRO A 21 -18.41 -16.32 -2.26
CA PRO A 21 -19.54 -17.13 -2.70
C PRO A 21 -20.60 -16.34 -3.47
N PHE A 22 -20.60 -14.99 -3.40
CA PHE A 22 -21.52 -14.09 -4.09
C PHE A 22 -20.73 -13.01 -4.82
N GLU A 23 -21.20 -12.65 -6.02
CA GLU A 23 -20.60 -11.52 -6.74
C GLU A 23 -20.96 -10.22 -6.03
N HIS A 24 -19.93 -9.45 -5.69
CA HIS A 24 -20.07 -8.14 -5.11
C HIS A 24 -18.93 -7.23 -5.59
N ARG A 25 -19.30 -5.98 -5.95
CA ARG A 25 -18.35 -4.96 -6.38
C ARG A 25 -18.47 -3.72 -5.52
N LEU A 26 -17.35 -3.32 -4.93
CA LEU A 26 -17.19 -2.08 -4.19
C LEU A 26 -16.17 -1.19 -4.92
N GLN A 27 -16.53 0.08 -5.13
CA GLN A 27 -15.63 1.05 -5.76
C GLN A 27 -15.76 2.40 -5.05
N TYR A 28 -14.63 3.02 -4.73
CA TYR A 28 -14.60 4.36 -4.15
C TYR A 28 -13.33 5.11 -4.52
N GLY A 29 -13.42 6.46 -4.49
CA GLY A 29 -12.29 7.33 -4.68
C GLY A 29 -11.45 7.45 -3.41
N LEU A 30 -10.13 7.58 -3.58
CA LEU A 30 -9.19 7.80 -2.49
C LEU A 30 -7.95 8.55 -2.99
N PHE A 31 -7.09 8.92 -2.05
CA PHE A 31 -5.71 9.27 -2.37
C PHE A 31 -4.74 8.43 -1.54
N SER A 32 -3.59 8.15 -2.13
CA SER A 32 -2.45 7.51 -1.47
C SER A 32 -1.25 8.45 -1.52
N LEU A 33 -0.34 8.29 -0.59
CA LEU A 33 0.97 8.94 -0.64
C LEU A 33 2.00 7.98 -1.23
N LEU A 34 2.84 8.48 -2.12
CA LEU A 34 4.15 7.91 -2.38
C LEU A 34 5.16 8.74 -1.58
N VAL A 35 5.80 8.13 -0.63
CA VAL A 35 6.78 8.76 0.25
C VAL A 35 8.17 8.22 -0.09
N ASP A 36 9.08 9.09 -0.47
CA ASP A 36 10.50 8.78 -0.56
C ASP A 36 11.11 8.95 0.83
N LEU A 37 11.76 7.91 1.37
CA LEU A 37 12.35 7.97 2.71
C LEU A 37 13.41 9.05 2.85
N ASP A 38 14.12 9.37 1.77
CA ASP A 38 15.16 10.41 1.77
C ASP A 38 14.58 11.84 1.80
N GLU A 39 13.26 11.99 1.57
CA GLU A 39 12.56 13.27 1.59
C GLU A 39 11.76 13.52 2.89
N LEU A 40 11.72 12.56 3.83
CA LEU A 40 10.90 12.64 5.04
C LEU A 40 11.16 13.87 5.88
N ASP A 41 12.43 14.29 6.05
CA ASP A 41 12.81 15.49 6.80
C ASP A 41 12.29 16.78 6.16
N ASP A 42 12.30 16.86 4.83
CA ASP A 42 11.75 18.00 4.11
C ASP A 42 10.22 18.00 4.12
N LEU A 43 9.61 16.84 3.97
CA LEU A 43 8.16 16.67 4.08
C LEU A 43 7.65 17.05 5.48
N ALA A 44 8.38 16.71 6.54
CA ALA A 44 8.01 17.00 7.92
C ALA A 44 7.97 18.52 8.23
N ARG A 45 8.59 19.37 7.39
CA ARG A 45 8.53 20.84 7.48
C ARG A 45 7.33 21.42 6.74
N MET A 46 6.61 20.60 5.98
CA MET A 46 5.48 21.05 5.16
C MET A 46 4.24 21.28 6.04
N PRO A 47 3.47 22.36 5.84
CA PRO A 47 2.18 22.55 6.49
C PRO A 47 1.23 21.36 6.24
N PHE A 48 0.45 21.00 7.26
CA PHE A 48 -0.53 19.93 7.27
C PHE A 48 0.04 18.51 7.22
N PHE A 49 1.36 18.32 7.09
CA PHE A 49 2.04 17.04 7.13
C PHE A 49 3.01 16.97 8.32
N SER A 50 3.19 15.78 8.90
CA SER A 50 4.21 15.53 9.91
C SER A 50 4.72 14.10 9.82
N HIS A 51 6.00 13.91 10.17
CA HIS A 51 6.63 12.62 10.36
C HIS A 51 6.72 12.31 11.87
N ASN A 52 6.31 11.12 12.27
CA ASN A 52 6.30 10.63 13.65
C ASN A 52 5.63 11.57 14.67
N ARG A 53 4.72 12.42 14.20
CA ARG A 53 3.96 13.35 15.01
C ARG A 53 2.56 13.55 14.42
N THR A 54 1.55 13.70 15.27
CA THR A 54 0.17 13.92 14.84
C THR A 54 0.01 15.26 14.11
N ASN A 55 -0.70 15.24 12.99
CA ASN A 55 -1.11 16.40 12.20
C ASN A 55 -2.40 16.06 11.44
N LEU A 56 -2.85 16.94 10.54
CA LEU A 56 -3.97 16.64 9.64
C LEU A 56 -3.66 15.39 8.81
N ILE A 57 -2.46 15.33 8.24
CA ILE A 57 -1.88 14.14 7.57
C ILE A 57 -0.58 13.81 8.27
N SER A 58 -0.35 12.54 8.56
CA SER A 58 0.87 12.08 9.21
C SER A 58 1.38 10.79 8.58
N PHE A 59 2.68 10.64 8.60
CA PHE A 59 3.39 9.41 8.33
C PHE A 59 4.13 8.99 9.61
N PHE A 60 3.93 7.76 10.04
CA PHE A 60 4.60 7.23 11.23
C PHE A 60 5.36 5.96 10.86
N ASP A 61 6.61 5.86 11.27
CA ASP A 61 7.45 4.67 11.04
C ASP A 61 6.83 3.43 11.68
N GLN A 62 6.20 3.58 12.84
CA GLN A 62 5.50 2.49 13.53
C GLN A 62 4.28 1.91 12.79
N ASP A 63 3.83 2.52 11.70
CA ASP A 63 2.72 2.01 10.89
C ASP A 63 3.20 1.06 9.80
N HIS A 64 4.53 0.95 9.61
CA HIS A 64 5.17 0.25 8.51
C HIS A 64 6.31 -0.65 9.00
N GLY A 65 6.67 -1.61 8.19
CA GLY A 65 7.83 -2.46 8.43
C GLY A 65 7.69 -3.36 9.66
N ALA A 66 8.64 -3.29 10.59
CA ALA A 66 8.59 -4.04 11.83
C ALA A 66 7.50 -3.54 12.79
N ARG A 67 6.96 -2.35 12.56
CA ARG A 67 5.91 -1.69 13.36
C ARG A 67 6.33 -1.40 14.82
N ASP A 68 7.61 -1.35 15.08
CA ASP A 68 8.21 -1.04 16.39
C ASP A 68 8.68 0.43 16.50
N GLY A 69 8.52 1.19 15.42
CA GLY A 69 8.99 2.57 15.30
C GLY A 69 10.48 2.68 14.99
N GLY A 70 11.13 1.58 14.65
CA GLY A 70 12.52 1.53 14.21
C GLY A 70 12.74 2.16 12.84
N ASP A 71 14.00 2.27 12.44
CA ASP A 71 14.40 2.83 11.16
C ASP A 71 13.96 1.94 9.99
N LEU A 72 13.12 2.49 9.12
CA LEU A 72 12.51 1.77 8.00
C LEU A 72 13.55 1.34 6.94
N ARG A 73 14.61 2.12 6.74
CA ARG A 73 15.68 1.76 5.81
C ARG A 73 16.47 0.55 6.32
N THR A 74 16.76 0.52 7.61
CA THR A 74 17.41 -0.61 8.27
C THR A 74 16.54 -1.86 8.17
N TRP A 75 15.22 -1.74 8.37
CA TRP A 75 14.30 -2.86 8.20
C TRP A 75 14.31 -3.42 6.78
N ILE A 76 14.26 -2.56 5.76
CA ILE A 76 14.37 -2.98 4.35
C ILE A 76 15.71 -3.66 4.07
N ALA A 77 16.83 -3.11 4.56
CA ALA A 77 18.14 -3.72 4.40
C ALA A 77 18.19 -5.14 5.02
N THR A 78 17.57 -5.32 6.19
CA THR A 78 17.42 -6.64 6.82
C THR A 78 16.64 -7.61 5.94
N LYS A 79 15.49 -7.17 5.37
CA LYS A 79 14.67 -8.00 4.47
C LYS A 79 15.41 -8.38 3.19
N LEU A 80 16.20 -7.49 2.64
CA LEU A 80 17.05 -7.78 1.49
C LEU A 80 18.17 -8.77 1.84
N GLY A 81 18.81 -8.62 3.01
CA GLY A 81 19.83 -9.56 3.51
C GLY A 81 19.25 -10.96 3.75
N GLU A 82 18.04 -11.08 4.34
CA GLU A 82 17.31 -12.35 4.49
C GLU A 82 17.05 -13.04 3.14
N ALA A 83 16.87 -12.26 2.07
CA ALA A 83 16.71 -12.75 0.69
C ALA A 83 18.02 -12.99 -0.06
N GLY A 84 19.16 -12.79 0.60
CA GLY A 84 20.50 -13.05 0.03
C GLY A 84 21.11 -11.88 -0.75
N PHE A 85 20.62 -10.66 -0.55
CA PHE A 85 21.21 -9.45 -1.13
C PHE A 85 22.27 -8.84 -0.19
N ASP A 86 23.51 -8.70 -0.69
CA ASP A 86 24.66 -8.19 0.07
C ASP A 86 25.00 -6.73 -0.30
N GLY A 87 24.03 -5.82 -0.27
CA GLY A 87 24.25 -4.42 -0.61
C GLY A 87 23.32 -3.49 0.16
N ALA A 88 23.69 -2.21 0.20
CA ALA A 88 22.75 -1.20 0.70
C ALA A 88 21.68 -0.91 -0.37
N PRO A 89 20.40 -0.85 0.00
CA PRO A 89 19.35 -0.40 -0.91
C PRO A 89 19.62 1.05 -1.33
N GLY A 90 19.35 1.35 -2.60
CA GLY A 90 19.36 2.69 -3.12
C GLY A 90 18.16 3.50 -2.62
N ARG A 91 17.39 4.10 -3.52
CA ARG A 91 16.17 4.83 -3.16
C ARG A 91 15.07 3.89 -2.70
N ILE A 92 14.39 4.26 -1.62
CA ILE A 92 13.23 3.53 -1.10
C ILE A 92 12.02 4.45 -1.09
N ARG A 93 10.94 4.03 -1.75
CA ARG A 93 9.68 4.75 -1.83
C ARG A 93 8.52 3.86 -1.39
N LEU A 94 7.63 4.40 -0.56
CA LEU A 94 6.44 3.69 -0.08
C LEU A 94 5.19 4.27 -0.72
N LEU A 95 4.35 3.43 -1.29
CA LEU A 95 2.96 3.76 -1.61
C LEU A 95 2.08 3.26 -0.46
N CYS A 96 1.43 4.18 0.24
CA CYS A 96 0.62 3.87 1.42
C CYS A 96 -0.57 4.81 1.57
N LEU A 97 -1.52 4.44 2.42
CA LEU A 97 -2.54 5.36 2.93
C LEU A 97 -1.96 6.11 4.14
N PRO A 98 -2.07 7.45 4.21
CA PRO A 98 -1.58 8.20 5.35
C PRO A 98 -2.50 8.10 6.56
N ARG A 99 -1.99 8.42 7.75
CA ARG A 99 -2.86 8.78 8.88
C ARG A 99 -3.58 10.08 8.57
N ILE A 100 -4.89 10.11 8.85
CA ILE A 100 -5.71 11.31 8.74
C ILE A 100 -6.26 11.65 10.12
N ALA A 101 -5.93 12.83 10.63
CA ALA A 101 -6.29 13.27 11.97
C ALA A 101 -5.93 12.25 13.07
N GLY A 102 -4.79 11.58 12.93
CA GLY A 102 -4.29 10.58 13.87
C GLY A 102 -4.81 9.16 13.66
N TYR A 103 -5.83 8.96 12.83
CA TYR A 103 -6.38 7.62 12.55
C TYR A 103 -5.63 6.96 11.39
N GLU A 104 -5.13 5.74 11.63
CA GLU A 104 -4.44 4.91 10.66
C GLU A 104 -5.30 3.70 10.25
N PHE A 105 -5.34 3.43 8.98
CA PHE A 105 -5.71 2.15 8.41
C PHE A 105 -5.09 2.02 7.03
N ASN A 106 -4.14 1.12 6.89
CA ASN A 106 -3.36 0.92 5.67
C ASN A 106 -3.28 -0.58 5.33
N PRO A 107 -4.26 -1.14 4.60
CA PRO A 107 -4.34 -2.57 4.34
C PRO A 107 -3.23 -3.08 3.43
N LEU A 108 -2.59 -2.20 2.66
CA LEU A 108 -1.51 -2.52 1.74
C LEU A 108 -0.52 -1.35 1.67
N THR A 109 0.73 -1.63 2.02
CA THR A 109 1.89 -0.79 1.66
C THR A 109 2.66 -1.47 0.54
N VAL A 110 3.07 -0.71 -0.46
CA VAL A 110 3.98 -1.19 -1.50
C VAL A 110 5.27 -0.42 -1.45
N TRP A 111 6.36 -1.12 -1.24
CA TRP A 111 7.70 -0.58 -1.21
C TRP A 111 8.38 -0.79 -2.56
N PHE A 112 8.82 0.30 -3.16
CA PHE A 112 9.63 0.30 -4.37
C PHE A 112 11.07 0.58 -3.97
N ILE A 113 11.94 -0.38 -4.23
CA ILE A 113 13.33 -0.36 -3.78
C ILE A 113 14.21 -0.40 -5.02
N ASP A 114 14.96 0.66 -5.21
CA ASP A 114 15.96 0.76 -6.28
C ASP A 114 17.28 0.16 -5.76
N ASP A 115 18.14 -0.29 -6.67
CA ASP A 115 19.51 -0.65 -6.34
C ASP A 115 20.40 0.61 -6.17
N ASP A 116 21.67 0.43 -5.89
CA ASP A 116 22.65 1.50 -5.73
C ASP A 116 22.91 2.30 -7.01
N ALA A 117 22.63 1.72 -8.19
CA ALA A 117 22.66 2.40 -9.47
C ALA A 117 21.41 3.25 -9.74
N GLY A 118 20.34 3.08 -8.94
CA GLY A 118 19.08 3.77 -9.06
C GLY A 118 18.07 3.07 -9.98
N ASP A 119 18.34 1.82 -10.35
CA ASP A 119 17.42 1.02 -11.13
C ASP A 119 16.41 0.28 -10.22
N PRO A 120 15.11 0.20 -10.59
CA PRO A 120 14.12 -0.56 -9.85
C PRO A 120 14.51 -2.04 -9.75
N ARG A 121 14.76 -2.52 -8.53
CA ARG A 121 15.29 -3.87 -8.32
C ARG A 121 14.37 -4.77 -7.51
N TRP A 122 13.72 -4.24 -6.47
CA TRP A 122 12.81 -5.03 -5.64
C TRP A 122 11.51 -4.30 -5.38
N ILE A 123 10.46 -5.10 -5.17
CA ILE A 123 9.18 -4.63 -4.65
C ILE A 123 8.84 -5.48 -3.44
N LEU A 124 8.51 -4.82 -2.31
CA LEU A 124 8.01 -5.50 -1.14
C LEU A 124 6.55 -5.10 -0.93
N TYR A 125 5.69 -6.10 -0.84
CA TYR A 125 4.27 -5.95 -0.50
C TYR A 125 4.10 -6.22 0.98
N GLU A 126 3.63 -5.24 1.73
CA GLU A 126 3.29 -5.36 3.14
C GLU A 126 1.77 -5.32 3.25
N ILE A 127 1.18 -6.45 3.65
CA ILE A 127 -0.27 -6.65 3.69
C ILE A 127 -0.70 -6.71 5.15
N HIS A 128 -1.69 -5.90 5.51
CA HIS A 128 -2.25 -5.86 6.85
C HIS A 128 -3.68 -6.35 6.87
N ASN A 129 -4.04 -7.12 7.89
CA ASN A 129 -5.43 -7.48 8.15
C ASN A 129 -6.03 -6.60 9.25
N THR A 130 -7.35 -6.73 9.46
CA THR A 130 -8.06 -5.99 10.52
C THR A 130 -7.82 -6.57 11.93
N PHE A 131 -7.08 -7.68 12.05
CA PHE A 131 -6.74 -8.33 13.32
C PHE A 131 -5.40 -7.87 13.89
N GLY A 132 -4.67 -6.99 13.18
CA GLY A 132 -3.38 -6.45 13.60
C GLY A 132 -2.17 -7.26 13.12
N GLU A 133 -2.37 -8.28 12.28
CA GLU A 133 -1.27 -9.04 11.69
C GLU A 133 -0.78 -8.36 10.41
N ALA A 134 0.52 -8.46 10.16
CA ALA A 134 1.19 -7.96 8.96
C ALA A 134 2.08 -9.04 8.36
N HIS A 135 2.07 -9.15 7.04
CA HIS A 135 2.97 -10.03 6.28
C HIS A 135 3.62 -9.27 5.15
N SER A 136 4.90 -9.57 4.92
CA SER A 136 5.67 -8.95 3.85
C SER A 136 6.15 -9.98 2.83
N HIS A 137 5.96 -9.67 1.54
CA HIS A 137 6.43 -10.48 0.42
C HIS A 137 7.39 -9.66 -0.43
N LEU A 138 8.67 -10.02 -0.39
CA LEU A 138 9.71 -9.41 -1.21
C LEU A 138 9.79 -10.12 -2.55
N VAL A 139 9.81 -9.36 -3.63
CA VAL A 139 9.90 -9.84 -5.00
C VAL A 139 11.00 -9.08 -5.74
N GLU A 140 11.88 -9.80 -6.41
CA GLU A 140 12.84 -9.20 -7.33
C GLU A 140 12.15 -8.83 -8.64
N VAL A 141 12.46 -7.64 -9.16
CA VAL A 141 11.86 -7.13 -10.40
C VAL A 141 12.60 -7.74 -11.59
N ASP A 142 11.96 -8.69 -12.26
CA ASP A 142 12.50 -9.24 -13.51
C ASP A 142 12.45 -8.19 -14.64
N ALA A 143 13.54 -8.01 -15.34
CA ALA A 143 13.63 -7.11 -16.49
C ALA A 143 12.67 -7.47 -17.61
N SER A 144 12.29 -8.75 -17.74
CA SER A 144 11.37 -9.28 -18.77
C SER A 144 9.89 -9.14 -18.40
N ASP A 145 9.54 -9.13 -17.10
CA ASP A 145 8.15 -8.99 -16.63
C ASP A 145 8.04 -8.14 -15.36
N ARG A 146 8.44 -6.87 -15.46
CA ARG A 146 8.51 -5.90 -14.34
C ARG A 146 7.15 -5.63 -13.67
N HIS A 147 6.08 -6.20 -14.17
CA HIS A 147 4.73 -5.83 -13.80
C HIS A 147 3.89 -6.96 -13.22
N LYS A 148 4.38 -8.21 -13.21
CA LYS A 148 3.63 -9.36 -12.74
C LYS A 148 4.43 -10.16 -11.71
N HIS A 149 3.83 -10.34 -10.55
CA HIS A 149 4.39 -11.10 -9.45
C HIS A 149 3.36 -12.10 -8.92
N GLY A 150 3.83 -13.19 -8.35
CA GLY A 150 2.96 -14.18 -7.72
C GLY A 150 3.57 -14.72 -6.44
N PHE A 151 2.75 -14.89 -5.41
CA PHE A 151 3.15 -15.48 -4.13
C PHE A 151 1.99 -16.25 -3.50
N ARG A 152 2.30 -17.23 -2.65
CA ARG A 152 1.29 -17.99 -1.93
C ARG A 152 0.68 -17.13 -0.82
N LYS A 153 -0.58 -17.44 -0.50
CA LYS A 153 -1.24 -16.84 0.66
C LYS A 153 -0.73 -17.51 1.93
N GLU A 154 -0.19 -16.73 2.86
CA GLU A 154 0.44 -17.22 4.09
C GLU A 154 -0.35 -16.89 5.36
N PHE A 155 -1.41 -16.07 5.26
CA PHE A 155 -2.24 -15.67 6.41
C PHE A 155 -3.66 -15.24 6.03
N PHE A 156 -4.54 -15.11 7.02
CA PHE A 156 -5.93 -14.67 6.81
C PHE A 156 -5.99 -13.15 6.60
N VAL A 157 -6.30 -12.72 5.40
CA VAL A 157 -6.58 -11.30 5.07
C VAL A 157 -8.06 -10.98 5.31
N SER A 158 -8.94 -11.97 5.27
CA SER A 158 -10.38 -11.86 5.49
C SER A 158 -10.89 -13.10 6.21
N PRO A 159 -11.83 -12.97 7.15
CA PRO A 159 -12.43 -14.12 7.85
C PRO A 159 -13.23 -15.06 6.94
N PHE A 160 -13.50 -14.66 5.71
CA PHE A 160 -14.29 -15.41 4.74
C PHE A 160 -13.46 -16.17 3.69
N PHE A 161 -12.13 -16.23 3.84
CA PHE A 161 -11.25 -16.95 2.92
C PHE A 161 -10.19 -17.72 3.69
N ASP A 162 -10.09 -19.02 3.44
CA ASP A 162 -9.03 -19.88 3.99
C ASP A 162 -7.64 -19.47 3.52
N VAL A 163 -6.59 -20.04 4.15
CA VAL A 163 -5.17 -19.81 3.81
C VAL A 163 -4.76 -20.64 2.58
N GLU A 164 -5.70 -21.10 1.77
CA GLU A 164 -5.44 -21.82 0.53
C GLU A 164 -5.34 -20.86 -0.65
N GLY A 165 -4.57 -21.24 -1.70
CA GLY A 165 -4.45 -20.49 -2.93
C GLY A 165 -3.27 -19.52 -2.96
N GLY A 166 -3.32 -18.57 -3.91
CA GLY A 166 -2.23 -17.65 -4.17
C GLY A 166 -2.70 -16.27 -4.61
N TYR A 167 -1.78 -15.32 -4.49
CA TYR A 167 -1.96 -13.99 -5.01
C TYR A 167 -1.19 -13.82 -6.31
N ARG A 168 -1.85 -13.22 -7.30
CA ARG A 168 -1.21 -12.70 -8.51
C ARG A 168 -1.30 -11.19 -8.47
N VAL A 169 -0.17 -10.52 -8.55
CA VAL A 169 -0.07 -9.07 -8.49
C VAL A 169 0.38 -8.53 -9.84
N ARG A 170 -0.28 -7.47 -10.29
CA ARG A 170 0.17 -6.62 -11.39
C ARG A 170 0.37 -5.22 -10.85
N ILE A 171 1.55 -4.64 -11.10
CA ILE A 171 1.90 -3.33 -10.59
C ILE A 171 2.66 -2.53 -11.64
N SER A 172 2.42 -1.22 -11.70
CA SER A 172 3.25 -0.30 -12.46
C SER A 172 4.31 0.34 -11.55
N GLN A 173 5.45 0.69 -12.10
CA GLN A 173 6.39 1.58 -11.41
C GLN A 173 5.76 2.95 -11.19
N PRO A 174 6.15 3.67 -10.11
CA PRO A 174 5.69 5.03 -9.86
C PRO A 174 6.06 5.99 -10.99
N GLY A 175 5.06 6.54 -11.65
CA GLY A 175 5.17 7.49 -12.77
C GLY A 175 4.00 8.50 -12.73
N ASP A 176 3.58 9.03 -13.87
CA ASP A 176 2.40 9.90 -13.97
C ASP A 176 1.11 9.20 -13.55
N ARG A 177 1.10 7.90 -13.65
CA ARG A 177 0.03 7.02 -13.16
C ARG A 177 0.63 5.88 -12.37
N ILE A 178 -0.12 5.38 -11.40
CA ILE A 178 0.18 4.14 -10.69
C ILE A 178 -1.02 3.21 -10.78
N SER A 179 -0.74 1.92 -10.90
CA SER A 179 -1.75 0.88 -10.82
C SER A 179 -1.22 -0.31 -10.03
N VAL A 180 -2.04 -0.82 -9.12
CA VAL A 180 -1.81 -2.06 -8.39
C VAL A 180 -3.07 -2.90 -8.55
N ALA A 181 -2.94 -4.13 -8.97
CA ALA A 181 -4.05 -5.09 -9.04
C ALA A 181 -3.61 -6.40 -8.42
N ILE A 182 -4.34 -6.84 -7.40
CA ILE A 182 -4.12 -8.07 -6.68
C ILE A 182 -5.29 -9.00 -6.96
N THR A 183 -5.00 -10.17 -7.52
CA THR A 183 -5.99 -11.23 -7.77
C THR A 183 -5.71 -12.38 -6.82
N TYR A 184 -6.70 -12.78 -6.06
CA TYR A 184 -6.67 -13.96 -5.22
C TYR A 184 -7.32 -15.12 -5.95
N GLU A 185 -6.60 -16.23 -6.06
CA GLU A 185 -7.01 -17.43 -6.79
C GLU A 185 -6.94 -18.67 -5.89
N VAL A 186 -7.96 -19.52 -6.00
CA VAL A 186 -8.04 -20.83 -5.35
C VAL A 186 -8.36 -21.84 -6.45
N GLU A 187 -7.60 -22.91 -6.57
CA GLU A 187 -7.76 -23.94 -7.61
C GLU A 187 -7.85 -23.35 -9.03
N GLU A 188 -6.99 -22.35 -9.32
CA GLU A 188 -6.94 -21.60 -10.60
C GLU A 188 -8.17 -20.71 -10.88
N GLU A 189 -9.14 -20.65 -9.97
CA GLU A 189 -10.29 -19.77 -10.10
C GLU A 189 -10.09 -18.45 -9.36
N THR A 190 -10.41 -17.35 -10.02
CA THR A 190 -10.39 -16.02 -9.39
C THR A 190 -11.54 -15.87 -8.41
N VAL A 191 -11.23 -15.74 -7.13
CA VAL A 191 -12.19 -15.56 -6.03
C VAL A 191 -12.39 -14.10 -5.69
N PHE A 192 -11.31 -13.31 -5.73
CA PHE A 192 -11.35 -11.91 -5.36
C PHE A 192 -10.31 -11.12 -6.16
N THR A 193 -10.62 -9.87 -6.47
CA THR A 193 -9.67 -8.92 -7.07
C THR A 193 -9.79 -7.58 -6.36
N ALA A 194 -8.65 -7.05 -5.92
CA ALA A 194 -8.51 -5.67 -5.47
C ALA A 194 -7.65 -4.89 -6.46
N SER A 195 -8.04 -3.66 -6.79
CA SER A 195 -7.22 -2.80 -7.64
C SER A 195 -7.22 -1.37 -7.14
N LEU A 196 -6.07 -0.71 -7.29
CA LEU A 196 -5.87 0.71 -7.06
C LEU A 196 -5.32 1.31 -8.36
N ALA A 197 -5.91 2.40 -8.82
CA ALA A 197 -5.39 3.19 -9.94
C ALA A 197 -5.43 4.66 -9.58
N GLY A 198 -4.32 5.37 -9.79
CA GLY A 198 -4.20 6.77 -9.42
C GLY A 198 -3.36 7.58 -10.40
N ARG A 199 -3.62 8.89 -10.45
CA ARG A 199 -2.83 9.87 -11.16
C ARG A 199 -1.94 10.63 -10.18
N ARG A 200 -0.69 10.84 -10.58
CA ARG A 200 0.29 11.59 -9.81
C ARG A 200 -0.09 13.06 -9.71
N LEU A 201 -0.04 13.59 -8.50
CA LEU A 201 -0.07 15.01 -8.19
C LEU A 201 1.19 15.36 -7.38
N PRO A 202 1.74 16.58 -7.52
CA PRO A 202 2.85 16.99 -6.69
C PRO A 202 2.41 17.04 -5.22
N LEU A 203 3.26 16.56 -4.32
CA LEU A 203 3.04 16.64 -2.89
C LEU A 203 3.38 18.04 -2.40
N THR A 204 2.36 18.87 -2.29
CA THR A 204 2.42 20.25 -1.81
C THR A 204 1.36 20.51 -0.75
N PRO A 205 1.47 21.55 0.11
CA PRO A 205 0.42 21.87 1.07
C PRO A 205 -0.96 22.05 0.44
N LYS A 206 -1.00 22.65 -0.76
CA LYS A 206 -2.26 22.91 -1.49
C LYS A 206 -2.91 21.61 -1.99
N THR A 207 -2.13 20.74 -2.64
CA THR A 207 -2.64 19.46 -3.17
C THR A 207 -3.00 18.50 -2.05
N LEU A 208 -2.21 18.48 -0.95
CA LEU A 208 -2.48 17.66 0.22
C LEU A 208 -3.79 18.07 0.90
N LEU A 209 -3.97 19.37 1.15
CA LEU A 209 -5.22 19.89 1.72
C LEU A 209 -6.41 19.63 0.78
N GLY A 210 -6.24 19.85 -0.52
CA GLY A 210 -7.26 19.57 -1.53
C GLY A 210 -7.69 18.10 -1.57
N ALA A 211 -6.74 17.17 -1.52
CA ALA A 211 -7.02 15.73 -1.45
C ALA A 211 -7.76 15.37 -0.14
N THR A 212 -7.32 15.92 1.00
CA THR A 212 -7.98 15.67 2.29
C THR A 212 -9.42 16.18 2.32
N ILE A 213 -9.71 17.35 1.72
CA ILE A 213 -11.07 17.90 1.61
C ILE A 213 -11.92 17.06 0.65
N ARG A 214 -11.35 16.60 -0.45
CA ARG A 214 -12.07 15.77 -1.46
C ARG A 214 -12.41 14.37 -0.95
N TYR A 215 -11.51 13.79 -0.14
CA TYR A 215 -11.67 12.45 0.44
C TYR A 215 -11.65 12.51 1.98
N PRO A 216 -12.61 13.21 2.60
CA PRO A 216 -12.60 13.40 4.04
C PRO A 216 -12.79 12.06 4.75
N LEU A 217 -11.96 11.83 5.79
CA LEU A 217 -12.02 10.63 6.63
C LEU A 217 -11.97 9.32 5.83
N ILE A 218 -11.17 9.27 4.74
CA ILE A 218 -11.14 8.11 3.86
C ILE A 218 -10.78 6.82 4.60
N THR A 219 -9.84 6.87 5.55
CA THR A 219 -9.44 5.74 6.38
C THR A 219 -10.61 5.21 7.22
N PHE A 220 -11.43 6.09 7.82
CA PHE A 220 -12.67 5.70 8.50
C PHE A 220 -13.71 5.09 7.55
N LYS A 221 -13.87 5.67 6.36
CA LYS A 221 -14.80 5.15 5.34
C LYS A 221 -14.39 3.75 4.88
N ILE A 222 -13.11 3.50 4.74
CA ILE A 222 -12.58 2.18 4.36
C ILE A 222 -12.91 1.16 5.46
N MET A 223 -12.64 1.49 6.73
CA MET A 223 -12.97 0.62 7.86
C MET A 223 -14.48 0.37 7.96
N ALA A 224 -15.30 1.42 7.86
CA ALA A 224 -16.74 1.27 7.87
C ALA A 224 -17.24 0.39 6.71
N ALA A 225 -16.68 0.56 5.51
CA ALA A 225 -17.00 -0.26 4.35
C ALA A 225 -16.63 -1.74 4.57
N ILE A 226 -15.45 -2.05 5.12
CA ILE A 226 -15.03 -3.43 5.43
C ILE A 226 -16.01 -4.09 6.41
N HIS A 227 -16.38 -3.42 7.50
CA HIS A 227 -17.32 -3.95 8.49
C HIS A 227 -18.73 -4.11 7.92
N TRP A 228 -19.17 -3.15 7.10
CA TRP A 228 -20.45 -3.22 6.41
C TRP A 228 -20.51 -4.41 5.44
N GLU A 229 -19.46 -4.62 4.65
CA GLU A 229 -19.33 -5.78 3.75
C GLU A 229 -19.33 -7.09 4.54
N ALA A 230 -18.57 -7.16 5.64
CA ALA A 230 -18.55 -8.32 6.51
C ALA A 230 -19.95 -8.62 7.08
N ALA A 231 -20.67 -7.61 7.55
CA ALA A 231 -22.04 -7.76 8.04
C ALA A 231 -23.00 -8.24 6.94
N GLN A 232 -22.92 -7.69 5.73
CA GLN A 232 -23.75 -8.13 4.61
C GLN A 232 -23.46 -9.59 4.21
N LEU A 233 -22.17 -9.99 4.18
CA LEU A 233 -21.78 -11.36 3.88
C LEU A 233 -22.30 -12.32 4.95
N TRP A 234 -22.20 -11.93 6.23
CA TRP A 234 -22.72 -12.74 7.34
C TRP A 234 -24.24 -12.92 7.26
N VAL A 235 -24.99 -11.85 6.97
CA VAL A 235 -26.46 -11.92 6.77
C VAL A 235 -26.83 -12.80 5.57
N LYS A 236 -26.00 -12.82 4.52
CA LYS A 236 -26.18 -13.67 3.34
C LYS A 236 -25.72 -15.12 3.55
N GLY A 237 -25.25 -15.48 4.77
CA GLY A 237 -24.89 -16.86 5.13
C GLY A 237 -23.47 -17.26 4.75
N ALA A 238 -22.58 -16.33 4.45
CA ALA A 238 -21.15 -16.63 4.34
C ALA A 238 -20.61 -17.05 5.72
N ARG A 239 -19.94 -18.19 5.78
CA ARG A 239 -19.31 -18.75 6.98
C ARG A 239 -17.82 -18.73 6.81
#